data_6ba934736b4ac42fc36b2668dcd82962
#
_entry.id   6ba934736b4ac42fc36b2668dcd82962
#
_cell.length_a   1.000
_cell.length_b   1.000
_cell.length_c   1.000
_cell.angle_alpha   90.00
_cell.angle_beta   90.00
_cell.angle_gamma   90.00
#
_symmetry.space_group_name_H-M   'P 1'
#
loop_
_entity.id
_entity.type
_entity.pdbx_description
1 polymer ?
#
loop_
_entity_poly.entity_id
_entity_poly.type
_entity_poly.pdbx_seq_one_letter_code
_entity_poly.pdbx_strand_id
1 'polypeptide(L)'
;MTPSQRVSTVFAEQFAKAPDLLVRAPGRVNLIGEHTDYNDGFVLPCAIDYETCVAIGLRNDRQVQVIAADYDNQHDQFDLDQPIKHHPSQRWSDYIRGVVKYLQERGYALRGLDLVVSGNVPQGAGLSSSASLEVAIGQAFKEALGLDISQAEIALNGQQAENKFVGCNCGIMDQMISASGKTDHALLIDCRSLETRLIPMPADLAVLIVNSNVRRGLVDSEYNTRRQQCEAAARHYGVKALRDLDLAGLEAGKAGLDEACYRRARHIVGENARTLAAADALASHDLTRLGELMAESHAAMRDDFEITVPAIDGLVEIIKARIGTDGGVRMTGGGFGGCVVALLRPEKVAEVIAAVEAEYPAISGLKADCYVCSASAGAGKL
;
A
#
# COMPACT_ATOMS: atom_id res chain seq x y z
N MET A 1 7.93 -21.44 8.57
CA MET A 1 7.88 -21.68 7.11
C MET A 1 7.61 -20.34 6.44
N THR A 2 8.46 -19.92 5.52
CA THR A 2 8.26 -18.69 4.75
C THR A 2 7.12 -18.85 3.74
N PRO A 3 6.51 -17.76 3.22
CA PRO A 3 5.49 -17.89 2.16
C PRO A 3 5.98 -18.67 0.94
N SER A 4 7.22 -18.46 0.48
CA SER A 4 7.80 -19.18 -0.64
C SER A 4 7.95 -20.70 -0.40
N GLN A 5 8.36 -21.10 0.80
CA GLN A 5 8.41 -22.48 1.20
C GLN A 5 7.00 -23.10 1.26
N ARG A 6 6.03 -22.37 1.81
CA ARG A 6 4.66 -22.84 1.94
C ARG A 6 3.99 -23.08 0.58
N VAL A 7 4.10 -22.12 -0.35
CA VAL A 7 3.51 -22.32 -1.69
C VAL A 7 4.14 -23.48 -2.43
N SER A 8 5.46 -23.70 -2.29
CA SER A 8 6.16 -24.83 -2.92
C SER A 8 5.70 -26.18 -2.35
N THR A 9 5.57 -26.26 -1.02
CA THR A 9 5.10 -27.48 -0.34
C THR A 9 3.67 -27.81 -0.73
N VAL A 10 2.74 -26.86 -0.60
CA VAL A 10 1.33 -27.06 -0.95
C VAL A 10 1.17 -27.35 -2.44
N PHE A 11 1.96 -26.71 -3.30
CA PHE A 11 1.93 -27.01 -4.73
C PHE A 11 2.29 -28.46 -5.03
N ALA A 12 3.38 -28.95 -4.43
CA ALA A 12 3.81 -30.34 -4.62
C ALA A 12 2.78 -31.36 -4.09
N GLU A 13 2.14 -31.06 -2.97
CA GLU A 13 1.09 -31.90 -2.37
C GLU A 13 -0.18 -31.95 -3.24
N GLN A 14 -0.61 -30.79 -3.77
CA GLN A 14 -1.88 -30.66 -4.49
C GLN A 14 -1.79 -31.10 -5.96
N PHE A 15 -0.65 -30.87 -6.61
CA PHE A 15 -0.47 -31.15 -8.04
C PHE A 15 0.49 -32.33 -8.31
N ALA A 16 1.02 -33.00 -7.28
CA ALA A 16 1.96 -34.13 -7.38
C ALA A 16 3.18 -33.86 -8.26
N LYS A 17 3.62 -32.59 -8.35
CA LYS A 17 4.81 -32.14 -9.09
C LYS A 17 5.39 -30.88 -8.42
N ALA A 18 6.65 -30.58 -8.69
CA ALA A 18 7.24 -29.28 -8.30
C ALA A 18 6.63 -28.14 -9.13
N PRO A 19 6.55 -26.91 -8.60
CA PRO A 19 6.18 -25.77 -9.42
C PRO A 19 7.22 -25.47 -10.49
N ASP A 20 6.78 -24.98 -11.65
CA ASP A 20 7.67 -24.58 -12.73
C ASP A 20 8.37 -23.24 -12.42
N LEU A 21 7.70 -22.36 -11.69
CA LEU A 21 8.18 -21.02 -11.34
C LEU A 21 7.66 -20.60 -9.96
N LEU A 22 8.41 -19.69 -9.33
CA LEU A 22 8.00 -18.97 -8.13
C LEU A 22 8.14 -17.47 -8.38
N VAL A 23 7.15 -16.70 -7.97
CA VAL A 23 7.19 -15.24 -7.97
C VAL A 23 6.75 -14.69 -6.62
N ARG A 24 7.13 -13.43 -6.37
CA ARG A 24 6.69 -12.70 -5.18
C ARG A 24 6.28 -11.27 -5.53
N ALA A 25 5.49 -10.66 -4.67
CA ALA A 25 5.28 -9.23 -4.62
C ALA A 25 5.17 -8.76 -3.16
N PRO A 26 5.81 -7.65 -2.78
CA PRO A 26 5.80 -7.16 -1.41
C PRO A 26 4.52 -6.41 -1.06
N GLY A 27 4.23 -6.32 0.25
CA GLY A 27 3.41 -5.26 0.81
C GLY A 27 4.18 -3.93 0.83
N ARG A 28 3.55 -2.89 1.39
CA ARG A 28 4.15 -1.54 1.45
C ARG A 28 3.78 -0.79 2.72
N VAL A 29 4.59 0.18 3.06
CA VAL A 29 4.21 1.28 3.96
C VAL A 29 4.41 2.61 3.25
N ASN A 30 3.52 3.57 3.46
CA ASN A 30 3.69 4.92 2.94
C ASN A 30 4.40 5.79 3.99
N LEU A 31 5.57 6.32 3.65
CA LEU A 31 6.36 7.15 4.56
C LEU A 31 5.76 8.53 4.72
N ILE A 32 5.25 9.13 3.61
CA ILE A 32 4.54 10.42 3.58
C ILE A 32 3.79 10.57 2.24
N GLY A 33 2.79 11.44 2.18
CA GLY A 33 1.94 11.63 1.00
C GLY A 33 0.61 10.90 1.13
N GLU A 34 -0.08 11.07 2.27
CA GLU A 34 -1.35 10.41 2.52
C GLU A 34 -2.51 11.06 1.78
N HIS A 35 -3.32 10.24 1.08
CA HIS A 35 -4.50 10.66 0.30
C HIS A 35 -4.20 11.59 -0.90
N THR A 36 -2.93 11.72 -1.29
CA THR A 36 -2.54 12.53 -2.46
C THR A 36 -2.64 11.79 -3.78
N ASP A 37 -2.60 10.46 -3.76
CA ASP A 37 -2.55 9.60 -4.95
C ASP A 37 -3.79 9.72 -5.86
N TYR A 38 -4.98 9.79 -5.31
CA TYR A 38 -6.21 10.02 -6.08
C TYR A 38 -6.49 11.52 -6.36
N ASN A 39 -5.58 12.40 -5.94
CA ASN A 39 -5.56 13.83 -6.25
C ASN A 39 -4.46 14.20 -7.27
N ASP A 40 -3.98 13.24 -8.05
CA ASP A 40 -2.87 13.38 -9.01
C ASP A 40 -1.56 13.84 -8.32
N GLY A 41 -1.41 13.63 -7.01
CA GLY A 41 -0.32 14.15 -6.20
C GLY A 41 0.92 13.26 -6.15
N PHE A 42 1.74 13.50 -5.13
CA PHE A 42 2.98 12.76 -4.88
C PHE A 42 2.85 11.87 -3.65
N VAL A 43 3.46 10.68 -3.70
CA VAL A 43 3.56 9.75 -2.57
C VAL A 43 4.99 9.25 -2.45
N LEU A 44 5.40 8.89 -1.23
CA LEU A 44 6.74 8.36 -0.95
C LEU A 44 6.64 7.04 -0.15
N PRO A 45 6.16 5.96 -0.74
CA PRO A 45 6.14 4.65 -0.10
C PRO A 45 7.50 3.93 -0.18
N CYS A 46 7.67 2.89 0.65
CA CYS A 46 8.64 1.83 0.42
C CYS A 46 7.96 0.46 0.44
N ALA A 47 8.47 -0.46 -0.37
CA ALA A 47 8.12 -1.87 -0.28
C ALA A 47 8.73 -2.45 1.01
N ILE A 48 8.03 -3.39 1.65
CA ILE A 48 8.48 -4.02 2.89
C ILE A 48 8.81 -5.49 2.68
N ASP A 49 9.52 -6.08 3.62
CA ASP A 49 9.92 -7.50 3.62
C ASP A 49 8.82 -8.47 4.09
N TYR A 50 7.57 -8.05 4.00
CA TYR A 50 6.36 -8.89 4.04
C TYR A 50 5.78 -8.98 2.64
N GLU A 51 5.43 -10.19 2.19
CA GLU A 51 5.16 -10.45 0.78
C GLU A 51 4.07 -11.48 0.53
N THR A 52 3.54 -11.49 -0.67
CA THR A 52 2.74 -12.57 -1.24
C THR A 52 3.60 -13.35 -2.23
N CYS A 53 3.66 -14.66 -2.07
CA CYS A 53 4.34 -15.58 -2.98
C CYS A 53 3.33 -16.41 -3.77
N VAL A 54 3.68 -16.73 -5.01
CA VAL A 54 2.89 -17.57 -5.91
C VAL A 54 3.78 -18.66 -6.49
N ALA A 55 3.38 -19.92 -6.29
CA ALA A 55 3.92 -21.07 -7.01
C ALA A 55 3.09 -21.31 -8.27
N ILE A 56 3.73 -21.58 -9.38
CA ILE A 56 3.12 -21.60 -10.71
C ILE A 56 3.43 -22.91 -11.40
N GLY A 57 2.39 -23.58 -11.92
CA GLY A 57 2.47 -24.70 -12.84
C GLY A 57 1.91 -24.32 -14.20
N LEU A 58 2.66 -24.62 -15.26
CA LEU A 58 2.24 -24.39 -16.64
C LEU A 58 1.19 -25.43 -17.06
N ARG A 59 0.15 -24.97 -17.76
CA ARG A 59 -0.91 -25.79 -18.33
C ARG A 59 -0.97 -25.63 -19.85
N ASN A 60 -1.54 -26.64 -20.52
CA ASN A 60 -1.76 -26.61 -21.97
C ASN A 60 -3.22 -26.33 -22.37
N ASP A 61 -4.07 -26.09 -21.36
CA ASP A 61 -5.49 -25.75 -21.54
C ASP A 61 -5.76 -24.29 -21.20
N ARG A 62 -7.04 -23.94 -21.01
CA ARG A 62 -7.52 -22.59 -20.71
C ARG A 62 -8.03 -22.45 -19.27
N GLN A 63 -7.75 -23.42 -18.40
CA GLN A 63 -8.20 -23.42 -17.02
C GLN A 63 -7.18 -22.72 -16.10
N VAL A 64 -7.63 -21.82 -15.27
CA VAL A 64 -6.87 -21.26 -14.16
C VAL A 64 -7.36 -21.94 -12.88
N GLN A 65 -6.46 -22.63 -12.19
CA GLN A 65 -6.72 -23.22 -10.87
C GLN A 65 -5.91 -22.46 -9.83
N VAL A 66 -6.54 -22.09 -8.72
CA VAL A 66 -5.89 -21.33 -7.64
C VAL A 66 -6.16 -22.02 -6.31
N ILE A 67 -5.11 -22.16 -5.51
CA ILE A 67 -5.18 -22.68 -4.14
C ILE A 67 -4.68 -21.58 -3.19
N ALA A 68 -5.52 -21.18 -2.24
CA ALA A 68 -5.19 -20.23 -1.20
C ALA A 68 -4.67 -20.98 0.04
N ALA A 69 -3.34 -21.13 0.15
CA ALA A 69 -2.69 -21.94 1.18
C ALA A 69 -2.92 -21.41 2.61
N ASP A 70 -3.23 -20.14 2.78
CA ASP A 70 -3.49 -19.50 4.08
C ASP A 70 -4.96 -19.60 4.51
N TYR A 71 -5.84 -20.11 3.62
CA TYR A 71 -7.28 -20.30 3.84
C TYR A 71 -7.65 -21.77 3.73
N ASP A 72 -7.01 -22.63 4.52
CA ASP A 72 -7.25 -24.08 4.56
C ASP A 72 -7.21 -24.75 3.17
N ASN A 73 -6.29 -24.27 2.31
CA ASN A 73 -6.16 -24.69 0.93
C ASN A 73 -7.48 -24.55 0.13
N GLN A 74 -8.26 -23.50 0.35
CA GLN A 74 -9.45 -23.23 -0.47
C GLN A 74 -9.09 -23.17 -1.94
N HIS A 75 -9.95 -23.73 -2.78
CA HIS A 75 -9.77 -23.81 -4.22
C HIS A 75 -10.71 -22.87 -4.96
N ASP A 76 -10.18 -22.26 -6.02
CA ASP A 76 -10.95 -21.60 -7.06
C ASP A 76 -10.51 -22.09 -8.44
N GLN A 77 -11.46 -22.18 -9.37
CA GLN A 77 -11.20 -22.56 -10.76
C GLN A 77 -12.09 -21.74 -11.69
N PHE A 78 -11.53 -21.27 -12.79
CA PHE A 78 -12.28 -20.58 -13.85
C PHE A 78 -11.63 -20.78 -15.21
N ASP A 79 -12.46 -20.65 -16.26
CA ASP A 79 -12.09 -20.86 -17.64
C ASP A 79 -11.86 -19.52 -18.36
N LEU A 80 -10.71 -19.39 -19.02
CA LEU A 80 -10.34 -18.18 -19.78
C LEU A 80 -11.19 -17.96 -21.06
N ASP A 81 -11.90 -18.99 -21.54
CA ASP A 81 -12.80 -18.89 -22.69
C ASP A 81 -14.24 -18.51 -22.27
N GLN A 82 -14.49 -18.37 -20.97
CA GLN A 82 -15.77 -17.93 -20.42
C GLN A 82 -15.64 -16.55 -19.78
N PRO A 83 -16.74 -15.77 -19.70
CA PRO A 83 -16.73 -14.50 -18.98
C PRO A 83 -16.32 -14.70 -17.50
N ILE A 84 -15.23 -14.06 -17.08
CA ILE A 84 -14.76 -14.12 -15.70
C ILE A 84 -15.72 -13.30 -14.83
N LYS A 85 -16.39 -13.98 -13.90
CA LYS A 85 -17.37 -13.41 -12.95
C LYS A 85 -16.82 -13.48 -11.53
N HIS A 86 -17.45 -12.72 -10.60
CA HIS A 86 -17.17 -12.83 -9.18
C HIS A 86 -17.38 -14.25 -8.68
N HIS A 87 -16.52 -14.65 -7.73
CA HIS A 87 -16.73 -15.92 -7.03
C HIS A 87 -17.95 -15.81 -6.10
N PRO A 88 -18.86 -16.80 -6.06
CA PRO A 88 -20.10 -16.69 -5.32
C PRO A 88 -19.94 -16.54 -3.80
N SER A 89 -18.81 -16.96 -3.23
CA SER A 89 -18.59 -17.00 -1.77
C SER A 89 -17.17 -16.66 -1.30
N GLN A 90 -16.17 -16.70 -2.19
CA GLN A 90 -14.75 -16.52 -1.82
C GLN A 90 -14.23 -15.18 -2.36
N ARG A 91 -14.34 -14.12 -1.58
CA ARG A 91 -13.92 -12.78 -1.99
C ARG A 91 -12.42 -12.65 -2.27
N TRP A 92 -11.58 -13.47 -1.64
CA TRP A 92 -10.14 -13.46 -1.93
C TRP A 92 -9.85 -13.80 -3.40
N SER A 93 -10.66 -14.65 -4.00
CA SER A 93 -10.53 -15.04 -5.40
C SER A 93 -10.85 -13.90 -6.37
N ASP A 94 -11.69 -12.95 -5.99
CA ASP A 94 -12.07 -11.82 -6.85
C ASP A 94 -10.90 -10.91 -7.18
N TYR A 95 -9.92 -10.77 -6.30
CA TYR A 95 -8.68 -10.05 -6.61
C TYR A 95 -7.92 -10.72 -7.76
N ILE A 96 -7.83 -12.05 -7.74
CA ILE A 96 -7.14 -12.84 -8.77
C ILE A 96 -7.94 -12.83 -10.08
N ARG A 97 -9.23 -13.11 -10.01
CA ARG A 97 -10.16 -13.08 -11.15
C ARG A 97 -10.16 -11.72 -11.85
N GLY A 98 -10.17 -10.64 -11.08
CA GLY A 98 -10.08 -9.28 -11.58
C GLY A 98 -8.79 -9.03 -12.36
N VAL A 99 -7.64 -9.39 -11.79
CA VAL A 99 -6.34 -9.25 -12.47
C VAL A 99 -6.31 -10.00 -13.80
N VAL A 100 -6.73 -11.28 -13.80
CA VAL A 100 -6.74 -12.10 -15.02
C VAL A 100 -7.71 -11.56 -16.07
N LYS A 101 -8.90 -11.14 -15.65
CA LYS A 101 -9.89 -10.51 -16.53
C LYS A 101 -9.30 -9.29 -17.26
N TYR A 102 -8.68 -8.38 -16.52
CA TYR A 102 -8.15 -7.15 -17.12
C TYR A 102 -6.87 -7.36 -17.94
N LEU A 103 -6.07 -8.40 -17.65
CA LEU A 103 -5.00 -8.82 -18.57
C LEU A 103 -5.57 -9.27 -19.93
N GLN A 104 -6.66 -10.05 -19.93
CA GLN A 104 -7.33 -10.44 -21.17
C GLN A 104 -7.92 -9.24 -21.92
N GLU A 105 -8.58 -8.32 -21.21
CA GLU A 105 -9.17 -7.10 -21.81
C GLU A 105 -8.12 -6.18 -22.42
N ARG A 106 -6.88 -6.21 -21.89
CA ARG A 106 -5.72 -5.50 -22.48
C ARG A 106 -5.15 -6.20 -23.71
N GLY A 107 -5.67 -7.38 -24.07
CA GLY A 107 -5.27 -8.12 -25.28
C GLY A 107 -4.11 -9.10 -25.07
N TYR A 108 -3.68 -9.37 -23.84
CA TYR A 108 -2.64 -10.37 -23.59
C TYR A 108 -3.16 -11.78 -23.86
N ALA A 109 -2.37 -12.58 -24.59
CA ALA A 109 -2.68 -13.96 -24.87
C ALA A 109 -2.38 -14.84 -23.67
N LEU A 110 -3.39 -15.12 -22.84
CA LEU A 110 -3.24 -15.95 -21.65
C LEU A 110 -3.44 -17.44 -21.95
N ARG A 111 -2.82 -18.29 -21.16
CA ARG A 111 -3.06 -19.74 -21.06
C ARG A 111 -3.40 -20.09 -19.62
N GLY A 112 -3.93 -21.29 -19.40
CA GLY A 112 -4.21 -21.82 -18.07
C GLY A 112 -2.96 -21.96 -17.21
N LEU A 113 -3.12 -21.75 -15.92
CA LEU A 113 -2.08 -21.92 -14.91
C LEU A 113 -2.64 -22.62 -13.68
N ASP A 114 -1.80 -23.44 -13.05
CA ASP A 114 -1.99 -23.91 -11.67
C ASP A 114 -1.26 -22.97 -10.74
N LEU A 115 -1.95 -22.36 -9.78
CA LEU A 115 -1.41 -21.37 -8.86
C LEU A 115 -1.62 -21.78 -7.41
N VAL A 116 -0.60 -21.66 -6.59
CA VAL A 116 -0.73 -21.71 -5.12
C VAL A 116 -0.25 -20.39 -4.56
N VAL A 117 -1.08 -19.75 -3.73
CA VAL A 117 -0.82 -18.43 -3.16
C VAL A 117 -0.69 -18.52 -1.65
N SER A 118 0.31 -17.86 -1.08
CA SER A 118 0.47 -17.62 0.36
C SER A 118 1.16 -16.28 0.61
N GLY A 119 0.80 -15.61 1.70
CA GLY A 119 1.41 -14.34 2.07
C GLY A 119 1.53 -14.15 3.58
N ASN A 120 2.46 -13.29 3.97
CA ASN A 120 2.64 -12.87 5.37
C ASN A 120 2.41 -11.38 5.58
N VAL A 121 1.93 -10.65 4.56
CA VAL A 121 1.53 -9.25 4.72
C VAL A 121 0.37 -9.17 5.72
N PRO A 122 0.52 -8.46 6.84
CA PRO A 122 -0.52 -8.38 7.87
C PRO A 122 -1.83 -7.83 7.31
N GLN A 123 -2.87 -8.65 7.34
CA GLN A 123 -4.19 -8.30 6.81
C GLN A 123 -4.90 -7.29 7.73
N GLY A 124 -5.59 -6.33 7.15
CA GLY A 124 -6.31 -5.30 7.90
C GLY A 124 -5.43 -4.25 8.57
N ALA A 125 -4.12 -4.41 8.56
CA ALA A 125 -3.16 -3.45 9.11
C ALA A 125 -2.90 -2.23 8.20
N GLY A 126 -3.42 -2.23 6.97
CA GLY A 126 -3.18 -1.14 6.01
C GLY A 126 -1.81 -1.23 5.32
N LEU A 127 -1.22 -2.43 5.24
CA LEU A 127 0.07 -2.71 4.60
C LEU A 127 -0.06 -3.28 3.19
N SER A 128 -1.25 -3.16 2.59
CA SER A 128 -1.56 -3.48 1.18
C SER A 128 -1.39 -4.95 0.80
N SER A 129 -1.97 -5.84 1.59
CA SER A 129 -2.04 -7.26 1.22
C SER A 129 -2.82 -7.51 -0.08
N SER A 130 -3.83 -6.69 -0.40
CA SER A 130 -4.58 -6.76 -1.67
C SER A 130 -3.69 -6.44 -2.86
N ALA A 131 -3.01 -5.30 -2.84
CA ALA A 131 -2.11 -4.89 -3.93
C ALA A 131 -0.93 -5.86 -4.11
N SER A 132 -0.38 -6.38 -3.00
CA SER A 132 0.63 -7.44 -3.02
C SER A 132 0.13 -8.69 -3.76
N LEU A 133 -1.11 -9.14 -3.49
CA LEU A 133 -1.72 -10.26 -4.19
C LEU A 133 -1.94 -9.97 -5.68
N GLU A 134 -2.55 -8.81 -6.00
CA GLU A 134 -2.83 -8.40 -7.38
C GLU A 134 -1.56 -8.34 -8.23
N VAL A 135 -0.52 -7.70 -7.70
CA VAL A 135 0.77 -7.57 -8.38
C VAL A 135 1.48 -8.91 -8.49
N ALA A 136 1.43 -9.78 -7.47
CA ALA A 136 1.99 -11.12 -7.54
C ALA A 136 1.34 -11.96 -8.63
N ILE A 137 0.02 -11.85 -8.82
CA ILE A 137 -0.70 -12.55 -9.91
C ILE A 137 -0.33 -11.97 -11.27
N GLY A 138 -0.27 -10.64 -11.41
CA GLY A 138 0.20 -10.00 -12.65
C GLY A 138 1.61 -10.45 -13.03
N GLN A 139 2.52 -10.49 -12.04
CA GLN A 139 3.88 -10.99 -12.20
C GLN A 139 3.92 -12.48 -12.54
N ALA A 140 3.02 -13.30 -11.95
CA ALA A 140 2.93 -14.72 -12.26
C ALA A 140 2.60 -14.98 -13.74
N PHE A 141 1.61 -14.28 -14.28
CA PHE A 141 1.26 -14.38 -15.70
C PHE A 141 2.36 -13.85 -16.61
N LYS A 142 3.01 -12.73 -16.23
CA LYS A 142 4.16 -12.19 -16.94
C LYS A 142 5.26 -13.23 -17.11
N GLU A 143 5.73 -13.80 -16.00
CA GLU A 143 6.85 -14.76 -16.00
C GLU A 143 6.48 -16.09 -16.65
N ALA A 144 5.29 -16.62 -16.37
CA ALA A 144 4.84 -17.90 -16.87
C ALA A 144 4.64 -17.92 -18.39
N LEU A 145 4.20 -16.81 -18.96
CA LEU A 145 3.84 -16.72 -20.38
C LEU A 145 4.76 -15.83 -21.20
N GLY A 146 5.78 -15.22 -20.58
CA GLY A 146 6.71 -14.31 -21.25
C GLY A 146 6.02 -13.07 -21.80
N LEU A 147 5.05 -12.51 -21.06
CA LEU A 147 4.30 -11.35 -21.52
C LEU A 147 5.19 -10.10 -21.53
N ASP A 148 5.12 -9.34 -22.62
CA ASP A 148 5.74 -8.01 -22.71
C ASP A 148 4.86 -6.98 -22.01
N ILE A 149 4.90 -7.00 -20.70
CA ILE A 149 4.16 -6.09 -19.81
C ILE A 149 5.14 -5.46 -18.83
N SER A 150 5.12 -4.14 -18.71
CA SER A 150 5.95 -3.39 -17.76
C SER A 150 5.43 -3.50 -16.32
N GLN A 151 6.25 -3.17 -15.33
CA GLN A 151 5.83 -3.14 -13.93
C GLN A 151 4.73 -2.10 -13.69
N ALA A 152 4.80 -0.95 -14.36
CA ALA A 152 3.75 0.06 -14.29
C ALA A 152 2.41 -0.46 -14.85
N GLU A 153 2.43 -1.21 -15.93
CA GLU A 153 1.21 -1.82 -16.49
C GLU A 153 0.64 -2.92 -15.59
N ILE A 154 1.49 -3.71 -14.91
CA ILE A 154 1.04 -4.67 -13.88
C ILE A 154 0.35 -3.91 -12.74
N ALA A 155 0.93 -2.81 -12.27
CA ALA A 155 0.33 -1.97 -11.23
C ALA A 155 -1.02 -1.39 -11.66
N LEU A 156 -1.11 -0.82 -12.86
CA LEU A 156 -2.37 -0.30 -13.43
C LEU A 156 -3.43 -1.39 -13.61
N ASN A 157 -3.01 -2.59 -13.96
CA ASN A 157 -3.92 -3.74 -14.09
C ASN A 157 -4.48 -4.17 -12.72
N GLY A 158 -3.63 -4.24 -11.70
CA GLY A 158 -4.04 -4.51 -10.32
C GLY A 158 -5.00 -3.45 -9.80
N GLN A 159 -4.67 -2.17 -9.91
CA GLN A 159 -5.57 -1.08 -9.53
C GLN A 159 -6.92 -1.15 -10.26
N GLN A 160 -6.93 -1.46 -11.56
CA GLN A 160 -8.17 -1.62 -12.31
C GLN A 160 -9.00 -2.80 -11.79
N ALA A 161 -8.36 -3.90 -11.41
CA ALA A 161 -9.02 -5.04 -10.78
C ALA A 161 -9.63 -4.65 -9.44
N GLU A 162 -8.89 -3.98 -8.57
CA GLU A 162 -9.39 -3.53 -7.26
C GLU A 162 -10.55 -2.54 -7.40
N ASN A 163 -10.43 -1.53 -8.27
CA ASN A 163 -11.44 -0.50 -8.43
C ASN A 163 -12.72 -0.97 -9.13
N LYS A 164 -12.59 -1.75 -10.22
CA LYS A 164 -13.73 -2.06 -11.10
C LYS A 164 -14.29 -3.46 -10.91
N PHE A 165 -13.50 -4.39 -10.37
CA PHE A 165 -13.96 -5.76 -10.14
C PHE A 165 -14.21 -6.01 -8.65
N VAL A 166 -13.27 -5.70 -7.78
CA VAL A 166 -13.48 -5.86 -6.32
C VAL A 166 -14.37 -4.76 -5.74
N GLY A 167 -14.30 -3.53 -6.27
CA GLY A 167 -15.15 -2.39 -5.89
C GLY A 167 -14.56 -1.47 -4.82
N CYS A 168 -13.24 -1.48 -4.62
CA CYS A 168 -12.53 -0.55 -3.73
C CYS A 168 -11.86 0.56 -4.56
N ASN A 169 -12.29 1.82 -4.41
CA ASN A 169 -11.79 2.95 -5.20
C ASN A 169 -10.46 3.50 -4.66
N CYS A 170 -9.39 2.71 -4.75
CA CYS A 170 -8.03 3.12 -4.34
C CYS A 170 -7.30 3.98 -5.39
N GLY A 171 -6.23 4.68 -4.97
CA GLY A 171 -5.24 5.29 -5.86
C GLY A 171 -4.26 4.25 -6.40
N ILE A 172 -3.19 4.71 -7.08
CA ILE A 172 -2.22 3.81 -7.75
C ILE A 172 -1.03 3.42 -6.86
N MET A 173 -0.83 4.12 -5.74
CA MET A 173 0.37 4.01 -4.90
C MET A 173 0.71 2.56 -4.54
N ASP A 174 -0.26 1.82 -4.05
CA ASP A 174 -0.07 0.50 -3.45
C ASP A 174 0.46 -0.51 -4.47
N GLN A 175 -0.18 -0.58 -5.63
CA GLN A 175 0.23 -1.48 -6.69
C GLN A 175 1.55 -1.03 -7.34
N MET A 176 1.77 0.30 -7.47
CA MET A 176 3.00 0.81 -8.09
C MET A 176 4.23 0.49 -7.25
N ILE A 177 4.19 0.71 -5.94
CA ILE A 177 5.33 0.37 -5.07
C ILE A 177 5.53 -1.14 -4.94
N SER A 178 4.46 -1.93 -4.87
CA SER A 178 4.54 -3.39 -4.85
C SER A 178 5.19 -3.93 -6.13
N ALA A 179 4.88 -3.34 -7.29
CA ALA A 179 5.46 -3.72 -8.57
C ALA A 179 6.91 -3.24 -8.75
N SER A 180 7.22 -1.98 -8.37
CA SER A 180 8.43 -1.25 -8.79
C SER A 180 9.40 -0.91 -7.66
N GLY A 181 9.15 -1.36 -6.43
CA GLY A 181 10.03 -1.13 -5.29
C GLY A 181 11.46 -1.62 -5.52
N LYS A 182 12.41 -1.04 -4.80
CA LYS A 182 13.82 -1.45 -4.85
C LYS A 182 14.38 -1.57 -3.44
N THR A 183 15.19 -2.59 -3.20
CA THR A 183 15.89 -2.79 -1.93
C THR A 183 16.64 -1.53 -1.53
N ASP A 184 16.56 -1.17 -0.25
CA ASP A 184 17.19 0.01 0.36
C ASP A 184 16.75 1.36 -0.25
N HIS A 185 15.54 1.42 -0.85
CA HIS A 185 15.00 2.64 -1.43
C HIS A 185 13.52 2.82 -1.09
N ALA A 186 13.13 4.05 -0.82
CA ALA A 186 11.78 4.52 -1.00
C ALA A 186 11.56 4.90 -2.48
N LEU A 187 10.30 5.00 -2.89
CA LEU A 187 9.93 5.34 -4.26
C LEU A 187 9.06 6.60 -4.25
N LEU A 188 9.61 7.72 -4.70
CA LEU A 188 8.77 8.88 -4.98
C LEU A 188 7.99 8.62 -6.26
N ILE A 189 6.67 8.67 -6.18
CA ILE A 189 5.77 8.43 -7.31
C ILE A 189 5.00 9.73 -7.59
N ASP A 190 5.06 10.18 -8.83
CA ASP A 190 4.13 11.15 -9.39
C ASP A 190 2.87 10.39 -9.86
N CYS A 191 1.76 10.50 -9.11
CA CYS A 191 0.55 9.72 -9.41
C CYS A 191 -0.21 10.20 -10.66
N ARG A 192 0.18 11.33 -11.26
CA ARG A 192 -0.38 11.83 -12.53
C ARG A 192 0.35 11.27 -13.74
N SER A 193 1.69 11.40 -13.76
CA SER A 193 2.52 10.96 -14.89
C SER A 193 2.96 9.51 -14.78
N LEU A 194 2.87 8.91 -13.60
CA LEU A 194 3.43 7.62 -13.20
C LEU A 194 4.96 7.57 -13.25
N GLU A 195 5.61 8.73 -13.35
CA GLU A 195 7.06 8.81 -13.22
C GLU A 195 7.48 8.49 -11.78
N THR A 196 8.60 7.79 -11.67
CA THR A 196 9.13 7.37 -10.38
C THR A 196 10.58 7.80 -10.19
N ARG A 197 10.95 8.15 -8.95
CA ARG A 197 12.32 8.44 -8.54
C ARG A 197 12.68 7.58 -7.34
N LEU A 198 13.76 6.80 -7.45
CA LEU A 198 14.31 6.04 -6.33
C LEU A 198 14.99 6.99 -5.35
N ILE A 199 14.62 6.90 -4.09
CA ILE A 199 15.18 7.68 -2.99
C ILE A 199 15.94 6.72 -2.08
N PRO A 200 17.27 6.80 -1.99
CA PRO A 200 18.05 5.94 -1.12
C PRO A 200 17.60 6.08 0.34
N MET A 201 17.40 4.95 1.00
CA MET A 201 17.16 4.91 2.44
C MET A 201 18.48 4.63 3.15
N PRO A 202 18.87 5.47 4.14
CA PRO A 202 20.10 5.25 4.89
C PRO A 202 20.11 3.88 5.60
N ALA A 203 21.23 3.17 5.56
CA ALA A 203 21.38 1.85 6.19
C ALA A 203 21.27 1.88 7.72
N ASP A 204 21.43 3.06 8.32
CA ASP A 204 21.26 3.35 9.75
C ASP A 204 19.87 3.87 10.09
N LEU A 205 18.88 3.59 9.24
CA LEU A 205 17.48 3.95 9.44
C LEU A 205 16.60 2.69 9.38
N ALA A 206 15.93 2.38 10.49
CA ALA A 206 14.95 1.31 10.56
C ALA A 206 13.54 1.84 10.23
N VAL A 207 12.72 1.00 9.64
CA VAL A 207 11.28 1.22 9.43
C VAL A 207 10.53 0.42 10.49
N LEU A 208 9.91 1.10 11.44
CA LEU A 208 9.05 0.47 12.44
C LEU A 208 7.59 0.78 12.11
N ILE A 209 6.79 -0.25 11.93
CA ILE A 209 5.35 -0.15 11.72
C ILE A 209 4.66 -0.65 12.98
N VAL A 210 3.73 0.14 13.52
CA VAL A 210 2.98 -0.20 14.72
C VAL A 210 1.50 -0.22 14.39
N ASN A 211 0.90 -1.41 14.37
CA ASN A 211 -0.53 -1.58 14.18
C ASN A 211 -1.27 -1.33 15.51
N SER A 212 -2.14 -0.36 15.50
CA SER A 212 -2.92 0.03 16.69
C SER A 212 -3.95 -1.02 17.13
N ASN A 213 -4.31 -1.95 16.27
CA ASN A 213 -5.40 -2.92 16.46
C ASN A 213 -6.78 -2.25 16.74
N VAL A 214 -6.91 -0.96 16.45
CA VAL A 214 -8.21 -0.29 16.44
C VAL A 214 -9.04 -0.85 15.30
N ARG A 215 -10.20 -1.41 15.61
CA ARG A 215 -11.12 -1.93 14.60
C ARG A 215 -11.68 -0.77 13.78
N ARG A 216 -11.45 -0.83 12.49
CA ARG A 216 -11.98 0.14 11.52
C ARG A 216 -13.45 -0.18 11.26
N GLY A 217 -14.36 0.70 11.68
CA GLY A 217 -15.80 0.53 11.48
C GLY A 217 -16.21 0.80 10.02
N LEU A 218 -16.36 2.07 9.64
CA LEU A 218 -16.90 2.50 8.33
C LEU A 218 -15.79 3.07 7.42
N VAL A 219 -14.60 2.43 7.38
CA VAL A 219 -13.42 3.00 6.66
C VAL A 219 -13.71 3.26 5.19
N ASP A 220 -14.33 2.32 4.48
CA ASP A 220 -14.58 2.48 3.05
C ASP A 220 -15.53 3.65 2.76
N SER A 221 -16.54 3.88 3.61
CA SER A 221 -17.45 5.02 3.46
C SER A 221 -16.77 6.34 3.78
N GLU A 222 -15.96 6.40 4.83
CA GLU A 222 -15.23 7.61 5.22
C GLU A 222 -14.11 7.95 4.22
N TYR A 223 -13.40 6.95 3.69
CA TYR A 223 -12.41 7.12 2.63
C TYR A 223 -13.06 7.74 1.38
N ASN A 224 -14.19 7.18 0.94
CA ASN A 224 -14.94 7.71 -0.20
C ASN A 224 -15.46 9.13 0.06
N THR A 225 -15.89 9.44 1.30
CA THR A 225 -16.30 10.80 1.70
C THR A 225 -15.13 11.79 1.55
N ARG A 226 -13.92 11.44 2.01
CA ARG A 226 -12.73 12.29 1.85
C ARG A 226 -12.40 12.55 0.38
N ARG A 227 -12.47 11.51 -0.45
CA ARG A 227 -12.29 11.63 -1.90
C ARG A 227 -13.31 12.58 -2.52
N GLN A 228 -14.59 12.43 -2.21
CA GLN A 228 -15.66 13.33 -2.71
C GLN A 228 -15.46 14.78 -2.27
N GLN A 229 -15.01 15.03 -1.04
CA GLN A 229 -14.69 16.35 -0.53
C GLN A 229 -13.51 16.99 -1.29
N CYS A 230 -12.47 16.24 -1.60
CA CYS A 230 -11.36 16.69 -2.43
C CYS A 230 -11.82 17.02 -3.85
N GLU A 231 -12.65 16.17 -4.46
CA GLU A 231 -13.21 16.40 -5.80
C GLU A 231 -14.13 17.63 -5.83
N ALA A 232 -14.91 17.86 -4.76
CA ALA A 232 -15.73 19.07 -4.62
C ALA A 232 -14.87 20.34 -4.54
N ALA A 233 -13.78 20.30 -3.78
CA ALA A 233 -12.84 21.40 -3.70
C ALA A 233 -12.18 21.65 -5.07
N ALA A 234 -11.69 20.62 -5.76
CA ALA A 234 -11.08 20.77 -7.08
C ALA A 234 -12.06 21.43 -8.08
N ARG A 235 -13.33 21.03 -8.07
CA ARG A 235 -14.38 21.67 -8.90
C ARG A 235 -14.59 23.14 -8.53
N HIS A 236 -14.60 23.49 -7.24
CA HIS A 236 -14.74 24.87 -6.78
C HIS A 236 -13.62 25.77 -7.30
N TYR A 237 -12.38 25.28 -7.28
CA TYR A 237 -11.22 26.02 -7.80
C TYR A 237 -11.08 25.95 -9.34
N GLY A 238 -11.92 25.17 -10.03
CA GLY A 238 -11.85 25.00 -11.48
C GLY A 238 -10.58 24.30 -11.97
N VAL A 239 -9.96 23.47 -11.10
CA VAL A 239 -8.76 22.70 -11.44
C VAL A 239 -9.10 21.24 -11.69
N LYS A 240 -8.23 20.54 -12.43
CA LYS A 240 -8.42 19.10 -12.73
C LYS A 240 -8.25 18.26 -11.45
N ALA A 241 -7.24 18.60 -10.64
CA ALA A 241 -6.96 17.96 -9.36
C ALA A 241 -6.33 18.97 -8.39
N LEU A 242 -6.38 18.69 -7.09
CA LEU A 242 -5.84 19.59 -6.06
C LEU A 242 -4.32 19.77 -6.16
N ARG A 243 -3.59 18.90 -6.84
CA ARG A 243 -2.19 19.09 -7.20
C ARG A 243 -1.93 20.38 -7.99
N ASP A 244 -2.91 20.88 -8.73
CA ASP A 244 -2.78 22.07 -9.57
C ASP A 244 -2.86 23.38 -8.79
N LEU A 245 -3.08 23.29 -7.46
CA LEU A 245 -3.11 24.44 -6.54
C LEU A 245 -1.83 24.52 -5.73
N ASP A 246 -1.47 25.75 -5.37
CA ASP A 246 -0.57 26.06 -4.28
C ASP A 246 -1.35 26.66 -3.08
N LEU A 247 -0.68 26.86 -1.94
CA LEU A 247 -1.32 27.39 -0.75
C LEU A 247 -1.84 28.83 -0.95
N ALA A 248 -1.18 29.62 -1.76
CA ALA A 248 -1.61 30.99 -2.04
C ALA A 248 -2.89 31.01 -2.87
N GLY A 249 -2.98 30.18 -3.92
CA GLY A 249 -4.18 30.00 -4.72
C GLY A 249 -5.34 29.42 -3.92
N LEU A 250 -5.04 28.47 -3.03
CA LEU A 250 -6.03 27.90 -2.11
C LEU A 250 -6.66 28.99 -1.21
N GLU A 251 -5.84 29.84 -0.57
CA GLU A 251 -6.31 30.94 0.29
C GLU A 251 -7.09 31.99 -0.49
N ALA A 252 -6.59 32.38 -1.67
CA ALA A 252 -7.22 33.41 -2.49
C ALA A 252 -8.63 33.03 -2.98
N GLY A 253 -8.84 31.74 -3.27
CA GLY A 253 -10.09 31.24 -3.84
C GLY A 253 -11.06 30.59 -2.83
N LYS A 254 -10.83 30.66 -1.53
CA LYS A 254 -11.63 29.93 -0.52
C LYS A 254 -13.06 30.45 -0.31
N ALA A 255 -13.37 31.64 -0.76
CA ALA A 255 -14.70 32.21 -0.58
C ALA A 255 -15.79 31.37 -1.26
N GLY A 256 -16.81 30.97 -0.49
CA GLY A 256 -17.91 30.13 -0.97
C GLY A 256 -17.64 28.63 -0.97
N LEU A 257 -16.43 28.17 -0.61
CA LEU A 257 -16.17 26.74 -0.40
C LEU A 257 -16.59 26.33 1.01
N ASP A 258 -17.19 25.13 1.12
CA ASP A 258 -17.47 24.50 2.41
C ASP A 258 -16.19 24.33 3.22
N GLU A 259 -16.26 24.61 4.53
CA GLU A 259 -15.10 24.58 5.44
C GLU A 259 -14.42 23.20 5.50
N ALA A 260 -15.20 22.13 5.49
CA ALA A 260 -14.63 20.79 5.48
C ALA A 260 -13.86 20.53 4.16
N CYS A 261 -14.45 20.87 3.01
CA CYS A 261 -13.79 20.75 1.71
C CYS A 261 -12.52 21.61 1.63
N TYR A 262 -12.54 22.84 2.20
CA TYR A 262 -11.36 23.68 2.28
C TYR A 262 -10.25 23.04 3.10
N ARG A 263 -10.53 22.52 4.29
CA ARG A 263 -9.54 21.82 5.14
C ARG A 263 -8.96 20.60 4.44
N ARG A 264 -9.81 19.79 3.73
CA ARG A 264 -9.31 18.65 2.94
C ARG A 264 -8.35 19.11 1.84
N ALA A 265 -8.71 20.17 1.11
CA ALA A 265 -7.85 20.73 0.09
C ALA A 265 -6.53 21.26 0.67
N ARG A 266 -6.56 21.93 1.84
CA ARG A 266 -5.36 22.43 2.54
C ARG A 266 -4.40 21.28 2.91
N HIS A 267 -4.94 20.16 3.40
CA HIS A 267 -4.12 18.96 3.65
C HIS A 267 -3.44 18.50 2.36
N ILE A 268 -4.19 18.26 1.27
CA ILE A 268 -3.66 17.72 0.01
C ILE A 268 -2.60 18.65 -0.60
N VAL A 269 -2.87 19.94 -0.68
CA VAL A 269 -1.91 20.92 -1.25
C VAL A 269 -0.64 20.97 -0.41
N GLY A 270 -0.77 21.03 0.92
CA GLY A 270 0.37 21.01 1.84
C GLY A 270 1.12 19.67 1.83
N GLU A 271 0.39 18.56 1.75
CA GLU A 271 0.98 17.22 1.75
C GLU A 271 1.83 16.95 0.50
N ASN A 272 1.42 17.45 -0.67
CA ASN A 272 2.24 17.40 -1.87
C ASN A 272 3.60 18.07 -1.68
N ALA A 273 3.60 19.28 -1.09
CA ALA A 273 4.84 20.00 -0.81
C ALA A 273 5.71 19.27 0.24
N ARG A 274 5.09 18.78 1.32
CA ARG A 274 5.79 17.99 2.36
C ARG A 274 6.41 16.72 1.78
N THR A 275 5.70 16.02 0.90
CA THR A 275 6.19 14.78 0.27
C THR A 275 7.44 15.00 -0.57
N LEU A 276 7.46 16.05 -1.39
CA LEU A 276 8.64 16.40 -2.19
C LEU A 276 9.82 16.79 -1.29
N ALA A 277 9.58 17.63 -0.28
CA ALA A 277 10.60 18.03 0.68
C ALA A 277 11.13 16.83 1.50
N ALA A 278 10.26 15.89 1.87
CA ALA A 278 10.67 14.67 2.59
C ALA A 278 11.53 13.74 1.72
N ALA A 279 11.24 13.62 0.43
CA ALA A 279 12.06 12.87 -0.50
C ALA A 279 13.48 13.48 -0.60
N ASP A 280 13.60 14.80 -0.63
CA ASP A 280 14.89 15.49 -0.67
C ASP A 280 15.62 15.41 0.69
N ALA A 281 14.92 15.52 1.82
CA ALA A 281 15.47 15.34 3.16
C ALA A 281 16.02 13.92 3.37
N LEU A 282 15.26 12.91 2.94
CA LEU A 282 15.71 11.50 3.01
C LEU A 282 16.93 11.27 2.12
N ALA A 283 16.94 11.77 0.88
CA ALA A 283 18.05 11.65 -0.05
C ALA A 283 19.34 12.33 0.45
N SER A 284 19.20 13.43 1.20
CA SER A 284 20.34 14.18 1.80
C SER A 284 20.69 13.71 3.21
N HIS A 285 20.02 12.69 3.75
CA HIS A 285 20.22 12.19 5.11
C HIS A 285 19.91 13.24 6.20
N ASP A 286 19.01 14.17 5.92
CA ASP A 286 18.53 15.15 6.89
C ASP A 286 17.35 14.59 7.69
N LEU A 287 17.67 13.75 8.69
CA LEU A 287 16.65 13.05 9.48
C LEU A 287 15.85 14.01 10.38
N THR A 288 16.44 15.12 10.78
CA THR A 288 15.74 16.14 11.57
C THR A 288 14.64 16.77 10.73
N ARG A 289 14.95 17.21 9.50
CA ARG A 289 13.95 17.79 8.60
C ARG A 289 12.88 16.77 8.19
N LEU A 290 13.28 15.54 7.94
CA LEU A 290 12.35 14.45 7.67
C LEU A 290 11.36 14.26 8.82
N GLY A 291 11.86 14.25 10.06
CA GLY A 291 11.04 14.13 11.27
C GLY A 291 10.04 15.28 11.44
N GLU A 292 10.45 16.51 11.17
CA GLU A 292 9.57 17.69 11.17
C GLU A 292 8.44 17.54 10.15
N LEU A 293 8.78 17.15 8.91
CA LEU A 293 7.80 16.98 7.82
C LEU A 293 6.80 15.86 8.13
N MET A 294 7.25 14.76 8.72
CA MET A 294 6.37 13.69 9.18
C MET A 294 5.43 14.15 10.30
N ALA A 295 5.91 14.97 11.23
CA ALA A 295 5.08 15.55 12.30
C ALA A 295 4.06 16.56 11.75
N GLU A 296 4.45 17.42 10.81
CA GLU A 296 3.56 18.35 10.12
C GLU A 296 2.46 17.58 9.34
N SER A 297 2.83 16.48 8.66
CA SER A 297 1.90 15.60 7.96
C SER A 297 0.90 14.97 8.94
N HIS A 298 1.36 14.45 10.09
CA HIS A 298 0.47 13.87 11.09
C HIS A 298 -0.51 14.91 11.66
N ALA A 299 -0.04 16.12 11.97
CA ALA A 299 -0.91 17.20 12.42
C ALA A 299 -1.96 17.57 11.36
N ALA A 300 -1.59 17.66 10.08
CA ALA A 300 -2.53 17.93 9.01
C ALA A 300 -3.55 16.80 8.80
N MET A 301 -3.15 15.54 8.97
CA MET A 301 -4.08 14.41 8.94
C MET A 301 -5.09 14.45 10.10
N ARG A 302 -4.66 14.89 11.28
CA ARG A 302 -5.52 15.02 12.46
C ARG A 302 -6.45 16.23 12.32
N ASP A 303 -5.91 17.42 12.02
CA ASP A 303 -6.60 18.70 12.15
C ASP A 303 -7.35 19.10 10.87
N ASP A 304 -6.79 18.82 9.70
CA ASP A 304 -7.35 19.20 8.41
C ASP A 304 -8.11 18.07 7.73
N PHE A 305 -7.53 16.87 7.72
CA PHE A 305 -8.13 15.74 7.03
C PHE A 305 -9.04 14.90 7.92
N GLU A 306 -8.87 14.98 9.24
CA GLU A 306 -9.69 14.32 10.28
C GLU A 306 -9.81 12.81 10.05
N ILE A 307 -8.66 12.15 9.88
CA ILE A 307 -8.56 10.71 9.66
C ILE A 307 -7.80 9.97 10.76
N THR A 308 -7.28 10.69 11.76
CA THR A 308 -6.69 10.04 12.93
C THR A 308 -7.76 9.70 13.98
N VAL A 309 -7.37 8.92 14.96
CA VAL A 309 -8.17 8.61 16.15
C VAL A 309 -7.29 8.74 17.40
N PRO A 310 -7.85 8.99 18.60
CA PRO A 310 -7.05 9.22 19.81
C PRO A 310 -6.01 8.14 20.11
N ALA A 311 -6.32 6.89 19.80
CA ALA A 311 -5.38 5.77 19.97
C ALA A 311 -4.15 5.89 19.04
N ILE A 312 -4.35 6.35 17.80
CA ILE A 312 -3.27 6.61 16.84
C ILE A 312 -2.43 7.81 17.29
N ASP A 313 -3.08 8.90 17.70
CA ASP A 313 -2.39 10.09 18.18
C ASP A 313 -1.54 9.76 19.41
N GLY A 314 -2.08 8.93 20.33
CA GLY A 314 -1.34 8.42 21.48
C GLY A 314 -0.12 7.59 21.11
N LEU A 315 -0.21 6.69 20.11
CA LEU A 315 0.95 5.95 19.60
C LEU A 315 2.03 6.87 19.06
N VAL A 316 1.63 7.88 18.28
CA VAL A 316 2.57 8.86 17.71
C VAL A 316 3.31 9.61 18.82
N GLU A 317 2.63 10.05 19.88
CA GLU A 317 3.26 10.76 21.00
C GLU A 317 4.20 9.84 21.80
N ILE A 318 3.82 8.58 22.07
CA ILE A 318 4.69 7.60 22.74
C ILE A 318 5.99 7.41 21.94
N ILE A 319 5.89 7.21 20.64
CA ILE A 319 7.03 6.94 19.76
C ILE A 319 7.91 8.18 19.61
N LYS A 320 7.30 9.34 19.34
CA LYS A 320 7.98 10.63 19.17
C LYS A 320 8.84 10.99 20.39
N ALA A 321 8.34 10.74 21.59
CA ALA A 321 9.08 11.00 22.82
C ALA A 321 10.39 10.20 22.96
N ARG A 322 10.57 9.11 22.21
CA ARG A 322 11.76 8.23 22.24
C ARG A 322 12.68 8.44 21.04
N ILE A 323 12.13 8.78 19.87
CA ILE A 323 12.95 9.00 18.67
C ILE A 323 13.82 10.26 18.81
N GLY A 324 13.27 11.33 19.36
CA GLY A 324 13.94 12.63 19.41
C GLY A 324 13.93 13.31 18.03
N THR A 325 15.09 13.84 17.59
CA THR A 325 15.26 14.58 16.34
C THR A 325 15.85 13.74 15.19
N ASP A 326 16.24 12.48 15.47
CA ASP A 326 16.95 11.62 14.52
C ASP A 326 15.99 10.67 13.78
N GLY A 327 14.85 11.18 13.37
CA GLY A 327 13.83 10.41 12.69
C GLY A 327 12.45 11.05 12.79
N GLY A 328 11.42 10.31 12.44
CA GLY A 328 10.04 10.81 12.45
C GLY A 328 9.01 9.72 12.64
N VAL A 329 7.80 10.14 12.99
CA VAL A 329 6.67 9.23 13.20
C VAL A 329 5.37 9.90 12.78
N ARG A 330 4.48 9.12 12.16
CA ARG A 330 3.15 9.57 11.73
C ARG A 330 2.18 8.40 11.53
N MET A 331 0.90 8.68 11.51
CA MET A 331 -0.08 7.72 11.02
C MET A 331 0.20 7.39 9.55
N THR A 332 -0.12 6.17 9.11
CA THR A 332 0.01 5.75 7.71
C THR A 332 -1.21 4.96 7.24
N GLY A 333 -1.54 5.06 5.94
CA GLY A 333 -2.66 4.39 5.31
C GLY A 333 -3.97 5.18 5.38
N GLY A 334 -5.10 4.55 5.08
CA GLY A 334 -6.41 5.21 4.91
C GLY A 334 -7.02 5.87 6.16
N GLY A 335 -6.40 5.76 7.33
CA GLY A 335 -6.87 6.38 8.57
C GLY A 335 -7.93 5.60 9.35
N PHE A 336 -8.57 6.26 10.32
CA PHE A 336 -9.61 5.73 11.21
C PHE A 336 -9.17 4.51 12.04
N GLY A 337 -7.90 4.42 12.37
CA GLY A 337 -7.19 3.32 12.96
C GLY A 337 -6.03 2.86 12.06
N GLY A 338 -5.65 1.58 12.15
CA GLY A 338 -4.55 1.01 11.36
C GLY A 338 -3.20 1.30 11.97
N CYS A 339 -2.22 1.74 11.16
CA CYS A 339 -0.83 1.78 11.57
C CYS A 339 -0.26 3.19 11.72
N VAL A 340 0.79 3.23 12.52
CA VAL A 340 1.78 4.30 12.59
C VAL A 340 3.05 3.81 11.93
N VAL A 341 3.73 4.65 11.17
CA VAL A 341 5.08 4.40 10.64
C VAL A 341 6.07 5.30 11.33
N ALA A 342 7.17 4.72 11.78
CA ALA A 342 8.30 5.44 12.34
C ALA A 342 9.58 5.11 11.57
N LEU A 343 10.34 6.14 11.25
CA LEU A 343 11.70 6.06 10.75
C LEU A 343 12.63 6.47 11.89
N LEU A 344 13.52 5.58 12.31
CA LEU A 344 14.32 5.80 13.50
C LEU A 344 15.65 5.03 13.42
N ARG A 345 16.60 5.42 14.29
CA ARG A 345 17.86 4.68 14.41
C ARG A 345 17.61 3.25 14.91
N PRO A 346 18.29 2.23 14.37
CA PRO A 346 18.09 0.82 14.75
C PRO A 346 18.25 0.56 16.25
N GLU A 347 19.18 1.26 16.92
CA GLU A 347 19.41 1.15 18.37
C GLU A 347 18.24 1.64 19.23
N LYS A 348 17.33 2.46 18.65
CA LYS A 348 16.13 2.95 19.33
C LYS A 348 14.93 2.02 19.21
N VAL A 349 14.94 1.07 18.29
CA VAL A 349 13.80 0.20 17.99
C VAL A 349 13.32 -0.55 19.23
N ALA A 350 14.22 -1.18 19.98
CA ALA A 350 13.86 -1.95 21.16
C ALA A 350 13.25 -1.06 22.26
N GLU A 351 13.80 0.14 22.49
CA GLU A 351 13.28 1.12 23.45
C GLU A 351 11.86 1.57 23.06
N VAL A 352 11.64 1.87 21.77
CA VAL A 352 10.33 2.30 21.26
C VAL A 352 9.30 1.19 21.41
N ILE A 353 9.62 -0.05 21.03
CA ILE A 353 8.71 -1.19 21.18
C ILE A 353 8.33 -1.39 22.64
N ALA A 354 9.30 -1.38 23.55
CA ALA A 354 9.04 -1.53 24.99
C ALA A 354 8.14 -0.40 25.54
N ALA A 355 8.32 0.83 25.08
CA ALA A 355 7.47 1.95 25.46
C ALA A 355 6.03 1.80 24.93
N VAL A 356 5.86 1.37 23.67
CA VAL A 356 4.55 1.09 23.08
C VAL A 356 3.83 -0.02 23.87
N GLU A 357 4.50 -1.11 24.16
CA GLU A 357 3.93 -2.23 24.94
C GLU A 357 3.50 -1.81 26.35
N ALA A 358 4.27 -0.94 27.01
CA ALA A 358 3.99 -0.48 28.36
C ALA A 358 2.89 0.59 28.44
N GLU A 359 2.87 1.54 27.52
CA GLU A 359 2.06 2.76 27.63
C GLU A 359 0.77 2.72 26.79
N TYR A 360 0.81 2.12 25.61
CA TYR A 360 -0.32 2.13 24.68
C TYR A 360 -1.61 1.47 25.25
N PRO A 361 -1.54 0.35 26.01
CA PRO A 361 -2.75 -0.25 26.58
C PRO A 361 -3.50 0.68 27.55
N ALA A 362 -2.80 1.58 28.24
CA ALA A 362 -3.44 2.55 29.14
C ALA A 362 -4.22 3.64 28.39
N ILE A 363 -3.83 3.94 27.13
CA ILE A 363 -4.47 4.95 26.30
C ILE A 363 -5.66 4.35 25.54
N SER A 364 -5.50 3.15 24.97
CA SER A 364 -6.44 2.57 24.01
C SER A 364 -7.25 1.39 24.54
N GLY A 365 -6.82 0.76 25.63
CA GLY A 365 -7.36 -0.53 26.08
C GLY A 365 -6.93 -1.72 25.20
N LEU A 366 -6.07 -1.49 24.19
CA LEU A 366 -5.62 -2.48 23.22
C LEU A 366 -4.13 -2.74 23.36
N LYS A 367 -3.66 -3.84 22.78
CA LYS A 367 -2.24 -4.08 22.50
C LYS A 367 -1.94 -3.74 21.06
N ALA A 368 -0.79 -3.15 20.81
CA ALA A 368 -0.30 -2.90 19.46
C ALA A 368 0.58 -4.07 18.98
N ASP A 369 0.61 -4.28 17.66
CA ASP A 369 1.58 -5.19 17.03
C ASP A 369 2.68 -4.37 16.35
N CYS A 370 3.93 -4.70 16.63
CA CYS A 370 5.10 -4.00 16.10
C CYS A 370 5.77 -4.85 15.02
N TYR A 371 6.05 -4.24 13.87
CA TYR A 371 6.74 -4.87 12.73
C TYR A 371 7.98 -4.04 12.40
N VAL A 372 9.15 -4.62 12.59
CA VAL A 372 10.42 -4.03 12.15
C VAL A 372 10.66 -4.49 10.73
N CYS A 373 10.71 -3.54 9.81
CA CYS A 373 10.79 -3.80 8.38
C CYS A 373 12.06 -3.20 7.77
N SER A 374 12.41 -3.72 6.61
CA SER A 374 13.40 -3.14 5.71
C SER A 374 12.80 -2.84 4.34
N ALA A 375 13.36 -1.85 3.64
CA ALA A 375 12.93 -1.55 2.28
C ALA A 375 13.32 -2.69 1.34
N SER A 376 12.32 -3.32 0.73
CA SER A 376 12.43 -4.53 -0.09
C SER A 376 12.37 -4.23 -1.58
N ALA A 377 12.80 -5.20 -2.40
CA ALA A 377 12.58 -5.14 -3.84
C ALA A 377 11.10 -5.35 -4.19
N GLY A 378 10.64 -4.76 -5.28
CA GLY A 378 9.32 -4.97 -5.86
C GLY A 378 9.10 -6.40 -6.38
N ALA A 379 8.01 -6.57 -7.12
CA ALA A 379 7.62 -7.88 -7.65
C ALA A 379 8.67 -8.46 -8.59
N GLY A 380 8.86 -9.76 -8.52
CA GLY A 380 9.81 -10.47 -9.35
C GLY A 380 9.77 -11.98 -9.17
N LYS A 381 10.59 -12.65 -9.97
CA LYS A 381 10.85 -14.09 -9.88
C LYS A 381 11.76 -14.38 -8.67
N LEU A 382 11.48 -15.49 -7.97
CA LEU A 382 12.30 -16.04 -6.89
C LEU A 382 13.32 -17.05 -7.40
#